data_40a8cf60e6d8376a85450501cd00bfd9
#
_entry.id   40a8cf60e6d8376a85450501cd00bfd9
#
_cell.length_a   1.000
_cell.length_b   1.000
_cell.length_c   1.000
_cell.angle_alpha   90.00
_cell.angle_beta   90.00
_cell.angle_gamma   90.00
#
_symmetry.space_group_name_H-M   'P 1'
#
loop_
_entity.id
_entity.type
_entity.pdbx_description
1 polymer ?
#
loop_
_entity_poly.entity_id
_entity_poly.type
_entity_poly.pdbx_seq_one_letter_code
_entity_poly.pdbx_strand_id
1 'polypeptide(L)'
;MVRALGRLLGWFGAAALAAASTLALAQNVEISFYYPVAVGGPITKIIDGFASDFEKENPGIKVKAIYSGSYQESITKALTAVKSNDAPTMSVLLSTDMFTLIDEDAIVPFDPLLKTPEDQAWLKGFYPAFMENSQTGGKTWGIPFQRSTIVLYYNKELFKEVGLDPNKPPSTWKEMAEYGQKLTRRDASGKVVQWGVQIPSSGFPYWLFQGLSTENGAMLMNSAGTETYYDKPGVVEALQYWVDLTTKYKAQPEGIIEWGTTPKDFFERKVAMMWTTTGNLTNVKNNAKFDFGVAMLPSEKRRGSPTGGGNFYIFKQAKPEAQAAAFKFIKWITAPSRAAQWGIDTGYVAVRPDAWETPVMKKYVADFPPAAVARDQLQYAVAELSTHDNQRVTKALNDGLQAALTGTKSPGQAMADAQREADRLLRPYRK
;
A
#
# COMPACT_ATOMS: atom_id res chain seq x y z
N MET A 1 24.35 90.47 40.97
CA MET A 1 23.19 90.46 40.11
C MET A 1 23.31 89.18 39.23
N VAL A 2 22.86 88.04 39.62
CA VAL A 2 21.55 87.46 39.61
C VAL A 2 21.07 87.08 38.19
N ARG A 3 20.94 85.72 38.00
CA ARG A 3 20.15 84.96 36.99
C ARG A 3 20.81 84.84 35.60
N ALA A 4 21.04 83.69 35.02
CA ALA A 4 20.21 82.52 34.91
C ALA A 4 21.05 81.29 34.40
N LEU A 5 21.14 80.27 35.16
CA LEU A 5 21.48 78.96 34.70
C LEU A 5 20.25 78.03 34.90
N GLY A 6 19.75 77.48 33.87
CA GLY A 6 18.65 76.52 33.98
C GLY A 6 18.03 76.17 32.66
N ARG A 7 18.09 74.91 32.33
CA ARG A 7 17.38 74.17 31.25
C ARG A 7 18.21 73.76 30.04
N LEU A 8 18.93 72.68 30.25
CA LEU A 8 19.33 71.76 29.19
C LEU A 8 19.60 70.39 29.82
N LEU A 9 18.56 69.70 30.27
CA LEU A 9 18.58 68.30 30.64
C LEU A 9 17.15 67.78 30.50
N GLY A 10 16.88 67.03 29.45
CA GLY A 10 15.60 66.35 29.33
C GLY A 10 15.16 66.08 27.90
N TRP A 11 15.97 65.43 27.09
CA TRP A 11 15.49 64.84 25.81
C TRP A 11 16.43 63.70 25.33
N PHE A 12 16.77 62.75 26.21
CA PHE A 12 17.41 61.51 25.84
C PHE A 12 16.83 60.37 26.69
N GLY A 13 15.56 60.08 26.56
CA GLY A 13 14.93 59.06 27.38
C GLY A 13 13.65 58.48 26.79
N ALA A 14 13.41 58.53 25.48
CA ALA A 14 12.18 58.00 24.91
C ALA A 14 12.30 57.27 23.57
N ALA A 15 13.50 56.81 23.23
CA ALA A 15 13.74 56.06 21.97
C ALA A 15 14.26 54.63 22.16
N ALA A 16 14.24 54.10 23.37
CA ALA A 16 14.80 52.76 23.68
C ALA A 16 13.77 51.71 24.10
N LEU A 17 12.48 51.90 23.88
CA LEU A 17 11.40 50.98 24.31
C LEU A 17 10.43 50.56 23.19
N ALA A 18 10.81 50.65 21.94
CA ALA A 18 9.96 50.18 20.82
C ALA A 18 10.60 49.09 19.93
N ALA A 19 11.66 48.42 20.42
CA ALA A 19 12.26 47.27 19.76
C ALA A 19 12.05 45.97 20.58
N ALA A 20 11.00 45.93 21.39
CA ALA A 20 10.59 44.72 22.12
C ALA A 20 9.51 43.99 21.32
N SER A 21 9.98 42.99 20.58
CA SER A 21 9.29 41.71 20.48
C SER A 21 7.98 41.69 19.70
N THR A 22 8.07 41.61 18.40
CA THR A 22 7.22 40.69 17.66
C THR A 22 8.00 39.36 17.45
N LEU A 23 8.41 38.75 18.53
CA LEU A 23 8.46 37.29 18.57
C LEU A 23 6.98 36.86 18.51
N ALA A 24 6.40 36.86 17.34
CA ALA A 24 5.22 36.08 17.09
C ALA A 24 5.62 34.67 17.57
N LEU A 25 5.06 34.24 18.69
CA LEU A 25 5.06 32.85 19.08
C LEU A 25 4.55 32.11 17.86
N ALA A 26 5.42 31.51 17.09
CA ALA A 26 5.07 30.66 16.00
C ALA A 26 4.15 29.60 16.63
N GLN A 27 2.86 29.73 16.39
CA GLN A 27 1.87 28.82 16.96
C GLN A 27 2.24 27.44 16.46
N ASN A 28 2.67 26.56 17.38
CA ASN A 28 3.03 25.22 17.02
C ASN A 28 1.82 24.56 16.34
N VAL A 29 1.97 24.21 15.07
CA VAL A 29 0.94 23.50 14.33
C VAL A 29 1.12 22.01 14.62
N GLU A 30 0.11 21.36 15.18
CA GLU A 30 0.10 19.91 15.33
C GLU A 30 -0.67 19.28 14.16
N ILE A 31 -0.07 18.27 13.56
CA ILE A 31 -0.71 17.38 12.60
C ILE A 31 -0.93 16.01 13.24
N SER A 32 -2.16 15.57 13.36
CA SER A 32 -2.50 14.20 13.74
C SER A 32 -2.48 13.32 12.51
N PHE A 33 -1.71 12.25 12.58
CA PHE A 33 -1.41 11.37 11.47
C PHE A 33 -1.79 9.93 11.82
N TYR A 34 -2.86 9.39 11.22
CA TYR A 34 -3.24 7.99 11.36
C TYR A 34 -2.52 7.14 10.32
N TYR A 35 -2.01 5.99 10.74
CA TYR A 35 -1.39 5.05 9.81
C TYR A 35 -1.68 3.59 10.19
N PRO A 36 -1.89 2.70 9.18
CA PRO A 36 -2.09 1.27 9.37
C PRO A 36 -0.77 0.50 9.35
N VAL A 37 -0.81 -0.74 9.85
CA VAL A 37 0.22 -1.75 9.64
C VAL A 37 -0.41 -3.02 9.10
N ALA A 38 0.07 -3.49 7.93
CA ALA A 38 -0.43 -4.68 7.24
C ALA A 38 0.64 -5.77 7.04
N VAL A 39 1.88 -5.50 7.46
CA VAL A 39 3.06 -6.37 7.25
C VAL A 39 3.85 -6.52 8.54
N GLY A 40 4.70 -7.55 8.61
CA GLY A 40 5.62 -7.72 9.73
C GLY A 40 6.76 -6.69 9.72
N GLY A 41 7.42 -6.54 10.87
CA GLY A 41 8.56 -5.64 11.05
C GLY A 41 8.26 -4.44 11.94
N PRO A 42 9.26 -3.56 12.17
CA PRO A 42 9.17 -2.46 13.13
C PRO A 42 8.55 -1.19 12.53
N ILE A 43 7.45 -1.31 11.77
CA ILE A 43 6.84 -0.20 11.01
C ILE A 43 6.55 1.01 11.90
N THR A 44 6.00 0.80 13.10
CA THR A 44 5.68 1.89 14.03
C THR A 44 6.92 2.68 14.43
N LYS A 45 8.04 2.00 14.73
CA LYS A 45 9.30 2.66 15.07
C LYS A 45 9.88 3.46 13.91
N ILE A 46 9.71 2.97 12.67
CA ILE A 46 10.17 3.67 11.47
C ILE A 46 9.36 4.95 11.28
N ILE A 47 8.04 4.89 11.42
CA ILE A 47 7.16 6.06 11.32
C ILE A 47 7.45 7.08 12.42
N ASP A 48 7.64 6.63 13.67
CA ASP A 48 8.01 7.51 14.79
C ASP A 48 9.36 8.19 14.54
N GLY A 49 10.31 7.47 13.94
CA GLY A 49 11.60 8.02 13.51
C GLY A 49 11.45 9.14 12.50
N PHE A 50 10.67 8.92 11.45
CA PHE A 50 10.38 9.96 10.44
C PHE A 50 9.66 11.18 11.05
N ALA A 51 8.69 10.97 11.92
CA ALA A 51 8.01 12.06 12.61
C ALA A 51 9.01 12.92 13.43
N SER A 52 9.86 12.25 14.21
CA SER A 52 10.91 12.92 15.01
C SER A 52 11.91 13.70 14.15
N ASP A 53 12.35 13.12 13.05
CA ASP A 53 13.33 13.79 12.15
C ASP A 53 12.70 14.98 11.43
N PHE A 54 11.45 14.86 11.00
CA PHE A 54 10.73 15.98 10.41
C PHE A 54 10.56 17.15 11.39
N GLU A 55 10.21 16.86 12.65
CA GLU A 55 10.06 17.90 13.70
C GLU A 55 11.38 18.64 13.96
N LYS A 56 12.51 17.94 13.96
CA LYS A 56 13.84 18.56 14.11
C LYS A 56 14.18 19.53 12.96
N GLU A 57 13.81 19.12 11.73
CA GLU A 57 14.04 19.92 10.52
C GLU A 57 13.01 21.04 10.35
N ASN A 58 11.87 20.96 11.03
CA ASN A 58 10.74 21.90 10.91
C ASN A 58 10.23 22.38 12.27
N PRO A 59 11.03 23.19 12.99
CA PRO A 59 10.60 23.76 14.27
C PRO A 59 9.26 24.49 14.12
N GLY A 60 8.32 24.23 15.02
CA GLY A 60 6.97 24.80 14.97
C GLY A 60 5.90 23.87 14.36
N ILE A 61 6.28 22.70 13.83
CA ILE A 61 5.34 21.66 13.43
C ILE A 61 5.56 20.42 14.31
N LYS A 62 4.46 19.91 14.88
CA LYS A 62 4.44 18.65 15.63
C LYS A 62 3.71 17.58 14.83
N VAL A 63 4.24 16.36 14.81
CA VAL A 63 3.65 15.21 14.13
C VAL A 63 3.23 14.17 15.16
N LYS A 64 1.94 14.09 15.44
CA LYS A 64 1.35 13.08 16.31
C LYS A 64 1.01 11.84 15.47
N ALA A 65 1.97 10.95 15.28
CA ALA A 65 1.77 9.71 14.57
C ALA A 65 0.98 8.71 15.45
N ILE A 66 -0.11 8.16 14.92
CA ILE A 66 -1.05 7.31 15.66
C ILE A 66 -1.26 6.02 14.86
N TYR A 67 -0.76 4.92 15.40
CA TYR A 67 -1.06 3.60 14.87
C TYR A 67 -2.56 3.31 15.00
N SER A 68 -3.24 3.11 13.88
CA SER A 68 -4.69 2.98 13.82
C SER A 68 -5.19 1.54 13.57
N GLY A 69 -4.28 0.56 13.57
CA GLY A 69 -4.60 -0.86 13.35
C GLY A 69 -4.34 -1.31 11.91
N SER A 70 -5.14 -2.25 11.43
CA SER A 70 -5.16 -2.66 10.02
C SER A 70 -5.72 -1.55 9.13
N TYR A 71 -5.61 -1.70 7.81
CA TYR A 71 -6.26 -0.77 6.88
C TYR A 71 -7.77 -0.68 7.10
N GLN A 72 -8.43 -1.82 7.35
CA GLN A 72 -9.86 -1.87 7.58
C GLN A 72 -10.28 -1.14 8.87
N GLU A 73 -9.49 -1.29 9.93
CA GLU A 73 -9.71 -0.53 11.17
C GLU A 73 -9.44 0.95 10.97
N SER A 74 -8.43 1.29 10.19
CA SER A 74 -8.02 2.69 9.95
C SER A 74 -9.09 3.48 9.20
N ILE A 75 -9.66 2.93 8.11
CA ILE A 75 -10.74 3.63 7.38
C ILE A 75 -11.99 3.75 8.26
N THR A 76 -12.32 2.73 9.04
CA THR A 76 -13.46 2.76 9.96
C THR A 76 -13.29 3.85 11.03
N LYS A 77 -12.10 3.92 11.64
CA LYS A 77 -11.77 4.95 12.65
C LYS A 77 -11.79 6.35 12.04
N ALA A 78 -11.20 6.52 10.84
CA ALA A 78 -11.15 7.80 10.16
C ALA A 78 -12.56 8.33 9.82
N LEU A 79 -13.42 7.50 9.22
CA LEU A 79 -14.79 7.89 8.89
C LEU A 79 -15.66 8.14 10.13
N THR A 80 -15.44 7.38 11.21
CA THR A 80 -16.10 7.63 12.50
C THR A 80 -15.68 8.99 13.06
N ALA A 81 -14.40 9.31 13.02
CA ALA A 81 -13.87 10.59 13.47
C ALA A 81 -14.41 11.75 12.61
N VAL A 82 -14.52 11.57 11.28
CA VAL A 82 -15.18 12.54 10.39
C VAL A 82 -16.62 12.81 10.83
N LYS A 83 -17.41 11.77 11.10
CA LYS A 83 -18.80 11.89 11.55
C LYS A 83 -18.93 12.59 12.90
N SER A 84 -17.91 12.49 13.75
CA SER A 84 -17.86 13.14 15.07
C SER A 84 -17.22 14.54 15.04
N ASN A 85 -16.88 15.09 13.87
CA ASN A 85 -16.10 16.32 13.69
C ASN A 85 -14.74 16.34 14.43
N ASP A 86 -14.10 15.17 14.52
CA ASP A 86 -12.79 14.97 15.17
C ASP A 86 -11.83 14.21 14.24
N ALA A 87 -11.90 14.51 12.95
CA ALA A 87 -11.05 13.86 11.95
C ALA A 87 -9.56 14.16 12.22
N PRO A 88 -8.65 13.18 11.96
CA PRO A 88 -7.23 13.46 11.96
C PRO A 88 -6.90 14.51 10.88
N THR A 89 -5.73 15.14 10.99
CA THR A 89 -5.26 16.05 9.95
C THR A 89 -5.01 15.30 8.64
N MET A 90 -4.39 14.12 8.74
CA MET A 90 -4.08 13.25 7.61
C MET A 90 -4.08 11.78 8.03
N SER A 91 -4.21 10.90 7.06
CA SER A 91 -4.08 9.45 7.27
C SER A 91 -3.44 8.78 6.07
N VAL A 92 -2.77 7.66 6.31
CA VAL A 92 -2.54 6.65 5.28
C VAL A 92 -3.73 5.69 5.31
N LEU A 93 -4.40 5.55 4.17
CA LEU A 93 -5.50 4.60 3.94
C LEU A 93 -5.23 3.85 2.64
N LEU A 94 -5.95 2.77 2.38
CA LEU A 94 -5.81 2.09 1.08
C LEU A 94 -6.03 3.07 -0.07
N SER A 95 -5.25 2.92 -1.12
CA SER A 95 -5.45 3.69 -2.34
C SER A 95 -6.84 3.45 -2.95
N THR A 96 -7.43 2.30 -2.66
CA THR A 96 -8.78 1.91 -3.09
C THR A 96 -9.90 2.60 -2.31
N ASP A 97 -9.61 3.22 -1.18
CA ASP A 97 -10.61 3.96 -0.39
C ASP A 97 -10.92 5.34 -0.98
N MET A 98 -10.20 5.78 -2.01
CA MET A 98 -10.31 7.12 -2.60
C MET A 98 -11.75 7.51 -2.93
N PHE A 99 -12.50 6.65 -3.64
CA PHE A 99 -13.89 6.96 -4.00
C PHE A 99 -14.79 7.07 -2.77
N THR A 100 -14.64 6.17 -1.79
CA THR A 100 -15.39 6.23 -0.52
C THR A 100 -15.12 7.56 0.22
N LEU A 101 -13.84 7.99 0.31
CA LEU A 101 -13.47 9.23 0.97
C LEU A 101 -14.02 10.47 0.24
N ILE A 102 -14.09 10.43 -1.09
CA ILE A 102 -14.69 11.49 -1.92
C ILE A 102 -16.21 11.51 -1.72
N ASP A 103 -16.88 10.36 -1.78
CA ASP A 103 -18.32 10.22 -1.63
C ASP A 103 -18.81 10.69 -0.24
N GLU A 104 -18.01 10.47 0.81
CA GLU A 104 -18.26 10.93 2.18
C GLU A 104 -17.84 12.40 2.40
N ASP A 105 -17.37 13.11 1.35
CA ASP A 105 -16.84 14.49 1.42
C ASP A 105 -15.80 14.68 2.54
N ALA A 106 -15.00 13.63 2.80
CA ALA A 106 -14.10 13.56 3.95
C ALA A 106 -12.75 14.22 3.73
N ILE A 107 -12.27 14.27 2.48
CA ILE A 107 -10.90 14.69 2.13
C ILE A 107 -10.89 15.89 1.18
N VAL A 108 -9.74 16.54 1.11
CA VAL A 108 -9.48 17.62 0.13
C VAL A 108 -8.55 17.12 -0.98
N PRO A 109 -8.72 17.61 -2.22
CA PRO A 109 -7.74 17.36 -3.27
C PRO A 109 -6.43 18.12 -2.97
N PHE A 110 -5.32 17.60 -3.48
CA PHE A 110 -4.00 18.22 -3.33
C PHE A 110 -3.79 19.43 -4.26
N ASP A 111 -4.57 19.54 -5.33
CA ASP A 111 -4.40 20.57 -6.36
C ASP A 111 -4.32 22.01 -5.81
N PRO A 112 -5.17 22.45 -4.85
CA PRO A 112 -5.05 23.76 -4.25
C PRO A 112 -3.80 24.00 -3.41
N LEU A 113 -3.11 22.93 -3.01
CA LEU A 113 -1.87 22.97 -2.22
C LEU A 113 -0.62 23.07 -3.11
N LEU A 114 -0.73 22.73 -4.41
CA LEU A 114 0.35 22.76 -5.39
C LEU A 114 0.54 24.19 -5.92
N LYS A 115 1.19 25.05 -5.13
CA LYS A 115 1.27 26.50 -5.39
C LYS A 115 2.48 26.93 -6.22
N THR A 116 3.51 26.09 -6.30
CA THR A 116 4.77 26.43 -6.95
C THR A 116 5.11 25.48 -8.09
N PRO A 117 5.98 25.86 -9.05
CA PRO A 117 6.49 24.95 -10.06
C PRO A 117 7.16 23.71 -9.46
N GLU A 118 7.82 23.84 -8.31
CA GLU A 118 8.46 22.75 -7.58
C GLU A 118 7.43 21.77 -7.03
N ASP A 119 6.28 22.25 -6.55
CA ASP A 119 5.16 21.38 -6.12
C ASP A 119 4.62 20.57 -7.29
N GLN A 120 4.46 21.20 -8.45
CA GLN A 120 4.01 20.53 -9.68
C GLN A 120 5.05 19.49 -10.17
N ALA A 121 6.33 19.83 -10.12
CA ALA A 121 7.41 18.90 -10.48
C ALA A 121 7.48 17.71 -9.50
N TRP A 122 7.32 17.96 -8.21
CA TRP A 122 7.24 16.92 -7.19
C TRP A 122 6.09 15.95 -7.47
N LEU A 123 4.88 16.43 -7.76
CA LEU A 123 3.74 15.57 -8.06
C LEU A 123 3.98 14.71 -9.30
N LYS A 124 4.58 15.27 -10.34
CA LYS A 124 4.93 14.53 -11.59
C LYS A 124 6.03 13.49 -11.40
N GLY A 125 6.74 13.54 -10.27
CA GLY A 125 7.85 12.64 -9.99
C GLY A 125 7.44 11.25 -9.48
N PHE A 126 6.16 10.97 -9.26
CA PHE A 126 5.69 9.65 -8.83
C PHE A 126 5.56 8.68 -10.01
N TYR A 127 5.67 7.37 -9.73
CA TYR A 127 5.39 6.36 -10.75
C TYR A 127 3.94 6.46 -11.25
N PRO A 128 3.69 6.51 -12.55
CA PRO A 128 2.33 6.61 -13.11
C PRO A 128 1.41 5.50 -12.61
N ALA A 129 1.91 4.26 -12.50
CA ALA A 129 1.14 3.12 -12.01
C ALA A 129 0.56 3.33 -10.59
N PHE A 130 1.22 4.09 -9.73
CA PHE A 130 0.68 4.43 -8.41
C PHE A 130 -0.29 5.61 -8.45
N MET A 131 -0.15 6.48 -9.45
CA MET A 131 -1.04 7.64 -9.59
C MET A 131 -2.43 7.26 -10.11
N GLU A 132 -2.61 6.10 -10.75
CA GLU A 132 -3.90 5.62 -11.22
C GLU A 132 -4.94 5.47 -10.08
N ASN A 133 -4.53 5.04 -8.88
CA ASN A 133 -5.38 5.01 -7.69
C ASN A 133 -5.25 6.26 -6.79
N SER A 134 -4.73 7.35 -7.34
CA SER A 134 -4.52 8.63 -6.63
C SER A 134 -5.31 9.77 -7.23
N GLN A 135 -5.84 9.58 -8.44
CA GLN A 135 -6.45 10.65 -9.26
C GLN A 135 -7.79 10.21 -9.82
N THR A 136 -8.75 11.12 -9.79
CA THR A 136 -10.03 11.00 -10.49
C THR A 136 -10.65 12.38 -10.73
N GLY A 137 -11.47 12.50 -11.77
CA GLY A 137 -12.13 13.77 -12.11
C GLY A 137 -11.16 14.92 -12.38
N GLY A 138 -9.95 14.63 -12.88
CA GLY A 138 -8.91 15.63 -13.16
C GLY A 138 -8.23 16.21 -11.91
N LYS A 139 -8.42 15.60 -10.73
CA LYS A 139 -7.83 16.02 -9.45
C LYS A 139 -7.00 14.93 -8.82
N THR A 140 -6.02 15.32 -8.03
CA THR A 140 -5.21 14.43 -7.20
C THR A 140 -5.77 14.40 -5.79
N TRP A 141 -6.24 13.24 -5.34
CA TRP A 141 -6.89 13.05 -4.04
C TRP A 141 -6.02 12.34 -3.03
N GLY A 142 -5.06 11.54 -3.48
CA GLY A 142 -4.13 10.82 -2.63
C GLY A 142 -2.69 10.92 -3.13
N ILE A 143 -1.73 10.77 -2.23
CA ILE A 143 -0.29 10.73 -2.57
C ILE A 143 0.28 9.35 -2.23
N PRO A 144 0.90 8.65 -3.18
CA PRO A 144 1.46 7.33 -2.95
C PRO A 144 2.49 7.30 -1.81
N PHE A 145 2.38 6.32 -0.90
CA PHE A 145 3.35 6.13 0.19
C PHE A 145 3.65 4.67 0.49
N GLN A 146 2.74 3.93 1.12
CA GLN A 146 2.90 2.50 1.43
C GLN A 146 2.50 1.67 0.22
N ARG A 147 3.22 1.80 -0.90
CA ARG A 147 2.84 1.17 -2.15
C ARG A 147 3.62 -0.10 -2.43
N SER A 148 2.95 -1.06 -3.03
CA SER A 148 3.50 -2.37 -3.31
C SER A 148 2.96 -2.97 -4.61
N THR A 149 3.51 -4.11 -4.99
CA THR A 149 2.90 -5.09 -5.89
C THR A 149 2.90 -6.46 -5.22
N ILE A 150 2.18 -7.41 -5.78
CA ILE A 150 2.27 -8.81 -5.37
C ILE A 150 3.52 -9.41 -6.00
N VAL A 151 4.28 -10.17 -5.25
CA VAL A 151 5.43 -10.93 -5.77
C VAL A 151 5.40 -12.38 -5.27
N LEU A 152 6.10 -13.24 -5.99
CA LEU A 152 6.34 -14.62 -5.61
C LEU A 152 7.64 -14.70 -4.80
N TYR A 153 7.54 -15.13 -3.53
CA TYR A 153 8.70 -15.54 -2.73
C TYR A 153 8.84 -17.07 -2.83
N TYR A 154 10.06 -17.56 -2.96
CA TYR A 154 10.30 -18.99 -3.05
C TYR A 154 11.58 -19.43 -2.35
N ASN A 155 11.56 -20.60 -1.76
CA ASN A 155 12.68 -21.20 -1.04
C ASN A 155 13.58 -21.96 -2.03
N LYS A 156 14.76 -21.44 -2.30
CA LYS A 156 15.71 -22.02 -3.25
C LYS A 156 16.29 -23.36 -2.79
N GLU A 157 16.39 -23.59 -1.49
CA GLU A 157 16.86 -24.86 -0.96
C GLU A 157 15.83 -25.96 -1.23
N LEU A 158 14.54 -25.69 -0.98
CA LEU A 158 13.47 -26.65 -1.27
C LEU A 158 13.36 -26.96 -2.77
N PHE A 159 13.64 -25.99 -3.65
CA PHE A 159 13.74 -26.24 -5.09
C PHE A 159 14.84 -27.25 -5.41
N LYS A 160 16.04 -27.05 -4.86
CA LYS A 160 17.18 -28.00 -5.05
C LYS A 160 16.83 -29.38 -4.54
N GLU A 161 16.17 -29.51 -3.38
CA GLU A 161 15.80 -30.81 -2.78
C GLU A 161 14.92 -31.68 -3.68
N VAL A 162 14.12 -31.05 -4.57
CA VAL A 162 13.25 -31.76 -5.53
C VAL A 162 13.77 -31.73 -6.97
N GLY A 163 15.02 -31.26 -7.17
CA GLY A 163 15.67 -31.21 -8.49
C GLY A 163 15.13 -30.10 -9.40
N LEU A 164 14.58 -29.03 -8.84
CA LEU A 164 14.27 -27.78 -9.56
C LEU A 164 15.48 -26.86 -9.54
N ASP A 165 15.66 -26.08 -10.63
CA ASP A 165 16.69 -25.06 -10.68
C ASP A 165 16.31 -23.90 -9.73
N PRO A 166 17.14 -23.62 -8.69
CA PRO A 166 16.84 -22.57 -7.70
C PRO A 166 16.86 -21.16 -8.27
N ASN A 167 17.37 -20.96 -9.49
CA ASN A 167 17.43 -19.66 -10.16
C ASN A 167 16.36 -19.52 -11.26
N LYS A 168 15.49 -20.51 -11.40
CA LYS A 168 14.36 -20.51 -12.36
C LYS A 168 13.03 -20.65 -11.62
N PRO A 169 12.52 -19.56 -11.01
CA PRO A 169 11.17 -19.56 -10.46
C PRO A 169 10.14 -19.79 -11.57
N PRO A 170 8.93 -20.27 -11.24
CA PRO A 170 7.90 -20.50 -12.24
C PRO A 170 7.54 -19.16 -12.93
N SER A 171 7.49 -19.17 -14.25
CA SER A 171 7.19 -18.00 -15.08
C SER A 171 5.79 -18.03 -15.68
N THR A 172 5.11 -19.18 -15.60
CA THR A 172 3.75 -19.40 -16.08
C THR A 172 2.89 -20.09 -15.00
N TRP A 173 1.57 -19.95 -15.14
CA TRP A 173 0.62 -20.67 -14.26
C TRP A 173 0.83 -22.18 -14.29
N LYS A 174 1.09 -22.73 -15.47
CA LYS A 174 1.38 -24.16 -15.62
C LYS A 174 2.61 -24.56 -14.81
N GLU A 175 3.72 -23.82 -14.97
CA GLU A 175 4.94 -24.10 -14.20
C GLU A 175 4.70 -23.93 -12.69
N MET A 176 3.94 -22.92 -12.25
CA MET A 176 3.64 -22.73 -10.83
C MET A 176 2.85 -23.92 -10.26
N ALA A 177 1.87 -24.44 -11.00
CA ALA A 177 1.10 -25.61 -10.59
C ALA A 177 1.98 -26.89 -10.53
N GLU A 178 2.80 -27.13 -11.57
CA GLU A 178 3.72 -28.29 -11.64
C GLU A 178 4.79 -28.23 -10.54
N TYR A 179 5.40 -27.07 -10.31
CA TYR A 179 6.36 -26.86 -9.23
C TYR A 179 5.67 -27.01 -7.87
N GLY A 180 4.47 -26.47 -7.73
CA GLY A 180 3.67 -26.62 -6.51
C GLY A 180 3.38 -28.08 -6.16
N GLN A 181 3.00 -28.90 -7.15
CA GLN A 181 2.83 -30.35 -6.94
C GLN A 181 4.15 -30.99 -6.49
N LYS A 182 5.24 -30.70 -7.19
CA LYS A 182 6.56 -31.31 -6.93
C LYS A 182 7.13 -30.92 -5.57
N LEU A 183 6.86 -29.71 -5.11
CA LEU A 183 7.29 -29.16 -3.83
C LEU A 183 6.38 -29.56 -2.67
N THR A 184 5.17 -30.09 -2.93
CA THR A 184 4.29 -30.58 -1.88
C THR A 184 4.79 -31.92 -1.36
N ARG A 185 5.10 -31.99 -0.06
CA ARG A 185 5.66 -33.17 0.59
C ARG A 185 4.68 -33.77 1.60
N ARG A 186 4.64 -35.08 1.63
CA ARG A 186 3.84 -35.85 2.58
C ARG A 186 4.74 -36.74 3.43
N ASP A 187 4.35 -36.97 4.67
CA ASP A 187 4.99 -37.96 5.53
C ASP A 187 4.55 -39.38 5.19
N ALA A 188 5.08 -40.35 5.92
CA ALA A 188 4.77 -41.76 5.72
C ALA A 188 3.28 -42.10 5.95
N SER A 189 2.54 -41.29 6.67
CA SER A 189 1.09 -41.43 6.88
C SER A 189 0.25 -40.81 5.75
N GLY A 190 0.90 -40.15 4.80
CA GLY A 190 0.23 -39.41 3.72
C GLY A 190 -0.20 -37.97 4.11
N LYS A 191 0.08 -37.53 5.35
CA LYS A 191 -0.20 -36.18 5.79
C LYS A 191 0.75 -35.17 5.12
N VAL A 192 0.24 -34.06 4.62
CA VAL A 192 1.08 -32.99 4.07
C VAL A 192 1.85 -32.32 5.19
N VAL A 193 3.18 -32.29 5.07
CA VAL A 193 4.11 -31.62 5.96
C VAL A 193 4.70 -30.34 5.37
N GLN A 194 4.60 -30.18 4.06
CA GLN A 194 5.03 -28.99 3.32
C GLN A 194 4.15 -28.84 2.09
N TRP A 195 3.61 -27.65 1.91
CA TRP A 195 2.87 -27.28 0.70
C TRP A 195 3.79 -26.66 -0.35
N GLY A 196 3.43 -26.82 -1.60
CA GLY A 196 4.18 -26.21 -2.70
C GLY A 196 3.97 -24.72 -2.83
N VAL A 197 2.72 -24.27 -2.65
CA VAL A 197 2.37 -22.85 -2.78
C VAL A 197 1.28 -22.46 -1.78
N GLN A 198 1.30 -21.19 -1.35
CA GLN A 198 0.19 -20.56 -0.64
C GLN A 198 -0.10 -19.20 -1.28
N ILE A 199 -1.34 -19.02 -1.70
CA ILE A 199 -1.92 -17.73 -2.08
C ILE A 199 -2.97 -17.42 -1.00
N PRO A 200 -2.74 -16.43 -0.11
CA PRO A 200 -3.68 -16.11 0.95
C PRO A 200 -5.08 -15.79 0.44
N SER A 201 -6.08 -16.36 1.08
CA SER A 201 -7.50 -16.17 0.76
C SER A 201 -8.28 -15.45 1.85
N SER A 202 -7.56 -14.86 2.83
CA SER A 202 -8.06 -13.90 3.80
C SER A 202 -7.23 -12.62 3.78
N GLY A 203 -7.65 -11.60 4.51
CA GLY A 203 -6.99 -10.29 4.56
C GLY A 203 -7.24 -9.47 3.29
N PHE A 204 -6.58 -9.82 2.19
CA PHE A 204 -6.69 -9.12 0.91
C PHE A 204 -6.97 -10.09 -0.26
N PRO A 205 -7.98 -10.98 -0.19
CA PRO A 205 -8.19 -11.99 -1.23
C PRO A 205 -8.52 -11.36 -2.59
N TYR A 206 -9.31 -10.27 -2.63
CA TYR A 206 -9.62 -9.53 -3.84
C TYR A 206 -8.36 -9.07 -4.59
N TRP A 207 -7.34 -8.64 -3.84
CA TRP A 207 -6.11 -8.11 -4.40
C TRP A 207 -5.23 -9.20 -5.02
N LEU A 208 -5.08 -10.33 -4.30
CA LEU A 208 -4.37 -11.50 -4.83
C LEU A 208 -5.09 -12.12 -6.02
N PHE A 209 -6.43 -12.17 -5.97
CA PHE A 209 -7.26 -12.60 -7.09
C PHE A 209 -7.12 -11.65 -8.30
N GLN A 210 -7.05 -10.34 -8.07
CA GLN A 210 -6.80 -9.40 -9.16
C GLN A 210 -5.46 -9.66 -9.85
N GLY A 211 -4.44 -10.16 -9.14
CA GLY A 211 -3.21 -10.66 -9.75
C GLY A 211 -3.49 -11.73 -10.78
N LEU A 212 -4.19 -12.80 -10.38
CA LEU A 212 -4.58 -13.90 -11.28
C LEU A 212 -5.44 -13.40 -12.45
N SER A 213 -6.43 -12.57 -12.19
CA SER A 213 -7.28 -12.02 -13.24
C SER A 213 -6.49 -11.19 -14.26
N THR A 214 -5.56 -10.35 -13.77
CA THR A 214 -4.68 -9.53 -14.62
C THR A 214 -3.76 -10.38 -15.49
N GLU A 215 -3.17 -11.43 -14.93
CA GLU A 215 -2.33 -12.40 -15.65
C GLU A 215 -3.10 -13.15 -16.74
N ASN A 216 -4.39 -13.39 -16.53
CA ASN A 216 -5.29 -13.96 -17.54
C ASN A 216 -5.83 -12.91 -18.53
N GLY A 217 -5.34 -11.66 -18.46
CA GLY A 217 -5.74 -10.58 -19.36
C GLY A 217 -7.14 -10.02 -19.10
N ALA A 218 -7.72 -10.28 -17.91
CA ALA A 218 -9.06 -9.84 -17.55
C ALA A 218 -9.02 -8.72 -16.49
N MET A 219 -9.79 -7.67 -16.73
CA MET A 219 -9.96 -6.56 -15.78
C MET A 219 -11.14 -6.83 -14.85
N LEU A 220 -11.08 -6.30 -13.63
CA LEU A 220 -12.16 -6.43 -12.65
C LEU A 220 -13.12 -5.24 -12.62
N MET A 221 -12.70 -4.08 -13.14
CA MET A 221 -13.48 -2.84 -13.08
C MET A 221 -13.14 -1.90 -14.23
N ASN A 222 -13.98 -0.86 -14.42
CA ASN A 222 -13.65 0.31 -15.22
C ASN A 222 -12.85 1.35 -14.41
N SER A 223 -12.20 2.29 -15.08
CA SER A 223 -11.38 3.34 -14.45
C SER A 223 -12.20 4.36 -13.65
N ALA A 224 -13.50 4.49 -13.95
CA ALA A 224 -14.41 5.38 -13.23
C ALA A 224 -14.90 4.79 -11.90
N GLY A 225 -14.62 3.52 -11.59
CA GLY A 225 -15.09 2.84 -10.38
C GLY A 225 -16.60 2.64 -10.31
N THR A 226 -17.29 2.64 -11.45
CA THR A 226 -18.76 2.55 -11.55
C THR A 226 -19.26 1.21 -12.06
N GLU A 227 -18.36 0.37 -12.60
CA GLU A 227 -18.68 -0.94 -13.17
C GLU A 227 -17.64 -1.97 -12.78
N THR A 228 -18.10 -3.20 -12.58
CA THR A 228 -17.27 -4.39 -12.36
C THR A 228 -17.50 -5.44 -13.45
N TYR A 229 -16.56 -6.39 -13.56
CA TYR A 229 -16.53 -7.40 -14.63
C TYR A 229 -16.27 -8.80 -14.06
N TYR A 230 -16.85 -9.11 -12.88
CA TYR A 230 -16.53 -10.34 -12.14
C TYR A 230 -16.99 -11.61 -12.85
N ASP A 231 -18.08 -11.57 -13.59
CA ASP A 231 -18.66 -12.70 -14.31
C ASP A 231 -18.08 -12.94 -15.72
N LYS A 232 -17.08 -12.14 -16.13
CA LYS A 232 -16.46 -12.32 -17.45
C LYS A 232 -15.65 -13.62 -17.51
N PRO A 233 -15.63 -14.31 -18.66
CA PRO A 233 -14.96 -15.61 -18.79
C PRO A 233 -13.54 -15.64 -18.25
N GLY A 234 -12.71 -14.65 -18.60
CA GLY A 234 -11.32 -14.61 -18.13
C GLY A 234 -11.17 -14.42 -16.61
N VAL A 235 -12.14 -13.79 -15.95
CA VAL A 235 -12.18 -13.68 -14.49
C VAL A 235 -12.57 -15.00 -13.84
N VAL A 236 -13.59 -15.67 -14.40
CA VAL A 236 -14.03 -17.00 -13.94
C VAL A 236 -12.91 -18.04 -14.12
N GLU A 237 -12.22 -18.03 -15.27
CA GLU A 237 -11.05 -18.88 -15.53
C GLU A 237 -9.93 -18.67 -14.48
N ALA A 238 -9.64 -17.43 -14.12
CA ALA A 238 -8.65 -17.12 -13.09
C ALA A 238 -9.04 -17.69 -11.72
N LEU A 239 -10.31 -17.62 -11.35
CA LEU A 239 -10.80 -18.24 -10.12
C LEU A 239 -10.76 -19.76 -10.19
N GLN A 240 -11.10 -20.35 -11.34
CA GLN A 240 -10.99 -21.79 -11.53
C GLN A 240 -9.56 -22.28 -11.35
N TYR A 241 -8.56 -21.55 -11.90
CA TYR A 241 -7.16 -21.88 -11.69
C TYR A 241 -6.77 -21.82 -10.20
N TRP A 242 -7.21 -20.81 -9.46
CA TRP A 242 -6.95 -20.74 -8.03
C TRP A 242 -7.55 -21.93 -7.26
N VAL A 243 -8.78 -22.31 -7.58
CA VAL A 243 -9.44 -23.52 -7.03
C VAL A 243 -8.67 -24.78 -7.43
N ASP A 244 -8.21 -24.87 -8.68
CA ASP A 244 -7.48 -26.03 -9.20
C ASP A 244 -6.13 -26.25 -8.49
N LEU A 245 -5.47 -25.21 -8.00
CA LEU A 245 -4.24 -25.37 -7.19
C LEU A 245 -4.48 -26.27 -5.97
N THR A 246 -5.67 -26.24 -5.39
CA THR A 246 -6.07 -27.12 -4.28
C THR A 246 -6.66 -28.43 -4.78
N THR A 247 -7.66 -28.38 -5.65
CA THR A 247 -8.52 -29.52 -5.97
C THR A 247 -7.88 -30.47 -6.98
N LYS A 248 -7.22 -29.95 -8.00
CA LYS A 248 -6.61 -30.69 -9.09
C LYS A 248 -5.13 -30.96 -8.85
N TYR A 249 -4.38 -29.89 -8.55
CA TYR A 249 -2.93 -29.97 -8.44
C TYR A 249 -2.47 -30.39 -7.04
N LYS A 250 -3.32 -30.31 -6.02
CA LYS A 250 -2.95 -30.63 -4.63
C LYS A 250 -1.68 -29.88 -4.16
N ALA A 251 -1.49 -28.66 -4.66
CA ALA A 251 -0.29 -27.86 -4.46
C ALA A 251 -0.41 -26.88 -3.29
N GLN A 252 -1.63 -26.55 -2.85
CA GLN A 252 -1.90 -25.67 -1.71
C GLN A 252 -2.94 -26.27 -0.75
N PRO A 253 -3.02 -25.75 0.50
CA PRO A 253 -4.00 -26.20 1.49
C PRO A 253 -5.45 -26.04 1.02
N GLU A 254 -6.33 -26.89 1.55
CA GLU A 254 -7.78 -26.69 1.45
C GLU A 254 -8.24 -25.60 2.44
N GLY A 255 -9.38 -24.96 2.13
CA GLY A 255 -9.99 -23.96 3.00
C GLY A 255 -9.36 -22.56 2.87
N ILE A 256 -9.43 -21.81 3.97
CA ILE A 256 -8.94 -20.44 4.01
C ILE A 256 -7.47 -20.41 4.39
N ILE A 257 -6.68 -19.70 3.60
CA ILE A 257 -5.25 -19.45 3.85
C ILE A 257 -5.10 -18.04 4.40
N GLU A 258 -4.59 -17.94 5.63
CA GLU A 258 -4.53 -16.67 6.34
C GLU A 258 -3.36 -15.79 5.88
N TRP A 259 -3.64 -14.51 5.60
CA TRP A 259 -2.65 -13.53 5.21
C TRP A 259 -1.50 -13.39 6.23
N GLY A 260 -1.85 -13.26 7.50
CA GLY A 260 -0.88 -13.01 8.58
C GLY A 260 0.01 -14.20 8.91
N THR A 261 -0.42 -15.43 8.64
CA THR A 261 0.34 -16.65 8.95
C THR A 261 1.18 -17.13 7.78
N THR A 262 0.84 -16.77 6.54
CA THR A 262 1.57 -17.23 5.35
C THR A 262 3.09 -16.94 5.41
N PRO A 263 3.58 -15.75 5.81
CA PRO A 263 5.02 -15.54 5.97
C PRO A 263 5.65 -16.44 7.02
N LYS A 264 4.96 -16.73 8.12
CA LYS A 264 5.43 -17.64 9.16
C LYS A 264 5.57 -19.07 8.63
N ASP A 265 4.58 -19.55 7.89
CA ASP A 265 4.64 -20.87 7.24
C ASP A 265 5.83 -20.98 6.28
N PHE A 266 6.16 -19.89 5.58
CA PHE A 266 7.34 -19.82 4.74
C PHE A 266 8.64 -19.87 5.55
N PHE A 267 8.75 -19.12 6.64
CA PHE A 267 9.94 -19.16 7.52
C PHE A 267 10.15 -20.53 8.17
N GLU A 268 9.07 -21.22 8.50
CA GLU A 268 9.08 -22.56 9.08
C GLU A 268 9.20 -23.69 8.03
N ARG A 269 9.40 -23.34 6.75
CA ARG A 269 9.50 -24.27 5.60
C ARG A 269 8.26 -25.16 5.44
N LYS A 270 7.10 -24.71 5.92
CA LYS A 270 5.79 -25.36 5.72
C LYS A 270 5.20 -25.09 4.34
N VAL A 271 5.73 -24.09 3.66
CA VAL A 271 5.40 -23.77 2.27
C VAL A 271 6.65 -23.38 1.51
N ALA A 272 6.77 -23.85 0.27
CA ALA A 272 7.93 -23.59 -0.59
C ALA A 272 7.83 -22.30 -1.39
N MET A 273 6.63 -21.91 -1.79
CA MET A 273 6.33 -20.69 -2.54
C MET A 273 5.14 -19.97 -1.89
N MET A 274 5.23 -18.64 -1.78
CA MET A 274 4.12 -17.84 -1.30
C MET A 274 3.94 -16.58 -2.15
N TRP A 275 2.69 -16.18 -2.35
CA TRP A 275 2.34 -14.86 -2.85
C TRP A 275 2.10 -13.94 -1.67
N THR A 276 2.75 -12.79 -1.67
CA THR A 276 2.45 -11.71 -0.72
C THR A 276 3.00 -10.39 -1.25
N THR A 277 2.78 -9.31 -0.48
CA THR A 277 3.25 -7.97 -0.81
C THR A 277 4.77 -7.84 -0.75
N THR A 278 5.33 -6.99 -1.60
CA THR A 278 6.73 -6.54 -1.44
C THR A 278 6.97 -5.84 -0.12
N GLY A 279 5.95 -5.25 0.52
CA GLY A 279 6.07 -4.67 1.85
C GLY A 279 6.57 -5.64 2.94
N ASN A 280 6.51 -6.94 2.66
CA ASN A 280 7.09 -7.98 3.53
C ASN A 280 8.58 -8.28 3.25
N LEU A 281 9.20 -7.68 2.24
CA LEU A 281 10.53 -8.10 1.78
C LEU A 281 11.60 -8.05 2.88
N THR A 282 11.67 -6.95 3.62
CA THR A 282 12.64 -6.82 4.72
C THR A 282 12.30 -7.75 5.88
N ASN A 283 11.02 -7.98 6.17
CA ASN A 283 10.60 -8.98 7.14
C ASN A 283 11.04 -10.39 6.71
N VAL A 284 10.88 -10.76 5.44
CA VAL A 284 11.34 -12.05 4.89
C VAL A 284 12.86 -12.16 4.97
N LYS A 285 13.59 -11.12 4.54
CA LYS A 285 15.05 -11.07 4.60
C LYS A 285 15.60 -11.30 6.01
N ASN A 286 14.92 -10.76 7.02
CA ASN A 286 15.36 -10.86 8.40
C ASN A 286 15.02 -12.18 9.08
N ASN A 287 13.95 -12.85 8.64
CA ASN A 287 13.41 -14.04 9.32
C ASN A 287 13.63 -15.35 8.56
N ALA A 288 13.73 -15.37 7.24
CA ALA A 288 14.09 -16.57 6.48
C ALA A 288 15.54 -16.95 6.79
N LYS A 289 15.73 -18.18 7.26
CA LYS A 289 17.04 -18.75 7.61
C LYS A 289 17.57 -19.70 6.52
N PHE A 290 17.16 -19.44 5.28
CA PHE A 290 17.52 -20.18 4.08
C PHE A 290 17.66 -19.22 2.90
N ASP A 291 18.32 -19.67 1.84
CA ASP A 291 18.41 -18.93 0.59
C ASP A 291 17.02 -18.87 -0.10
N PHE A 292 16.52 -17.66 -0.34
CA PHE A 292 15.25 -17.45 -0.99
C PHE A 292 15.37 -16.53 -2.22
N GLY A 293 14.41 -16.64 -3.10
CA GLY A 293 14.27 -15.74 -4.24
C GLY A 293 12.95 -14.97 -4.19
N VAL A 294 12.93 -13.88 -4.94
CA VAL A 294 11.74 -13.10 -5.25
C VAL A 294 11.60 -13.07 -6.76
N ALA A 295 10.40 -13.30 -7.25
CA ALA A 295 10.11 -13.24 -8.69
C ALA A 295 8.84 -12.43 -8.96
N MET A 296 8.74 -11.89 -10.16
CA MET A 296 7.48 -11.39 -10.68
C MET A 296 6.46 -12.53 -10.71
N LEU A 297 5.18 -12.19 -10.62
CA LEU A 297 4.12 -13.18 -10.71
C LEU A 297 4.18 -13.95 -12.03
N PRO A 298 3.86 -15.27 -12.02
CA PRO A 298 3.81 -16.08 -13.23
C PRO A 298 2.67 -15.62 -14.14
N SER A 299 2.88 -15.67 -15.43
CA SER A 299 1.89 -15.25 -16.42
C SER A 299 1.01 -16.40 -16.92
N GLU A 300 -0.18 -16.05 -17.41
CA GLU A 300 -0.98 -16.90 -18.29
C GLU A 300 -1.00 -16.28 -19.69
N LYS A 301 -1.81 -15.25 -19.91
CA LYS A 301 -1.88 -14.51 -21.18
C LYS A 301 -0.95 -13.29 -21.22
N ARG A 302 -0.63 -12.75 -20.05
CA ARG A 302 0.28 -11.62 -19.89
C ARG A 302 0.96 -11.64 -18.53
N ARG A 303 2.03 -10.86 -18.36
CA ARG A 303 2.52 -10.50 -17.04
C ARG A 303 1.66 -9.41 -16.45
N GLY A 304 1.52 -9.40 -15.13
CA GLY A 304 0.79 -8.35 -14.44
C GLY A 304 0.73 -8.54 -12.95
N SER A 305 0.40 -7.46 -12.28
CA SER A 305 0.03 -7.41 -10.86
C SER A 305 -0.77 -6.15 -10.66
N PRO A 306 -1.81 -6.13 -9.82
CA PRO A 306 -2.32 -4.86 -9.35
C PRO A 306 -1.25 -4.17 -8.50
N THR A 307 -1.23 -2.83 -8.52
CA THR A 307 -0.59 -2.08 -7.46
C THR A 307 -1.36 -2.31 -6.16
N GLY A 308 -0.76 -2.03 -5.01
CA GLY A 308 -1.43 -2.20 -3.73
C GLY A 308 -0.95 -1.21 -2.70
N GLY A 309 -1.62 -1.20 -1.54
CA GLY A 309 -1.20 -0.43 -0.39
C GLY A 309 -1.82 0.96 -0.29
N GLY A 310 -1.20 1.83 0.51
CA GLY A 310 -1.82 3.06 0.98
C GLY A 310 -1.27 4.35 0.38
N ASN A 311 -2.17 5.31 0.30
CA ASN A 311 -1.90 6.70 -0.02
C ASN A 311 -2.06 7.58 1.23
N PHE A 312 -1.37 8.71 1.25
CA PHE A 312 -1.72 9.81 2.14
C PHE A 312 -2.98 10.51 1.65
N TYR A 313 -3.85 10.84 2.58
CA TYR A 313 -5.03 11.68 2.39
C TYR A 313 -5.04 12.78 3.43
N ILE A 314 -5.49 14.00 3.07
CA ILE A 314 -5.67 15.14 3.97
C ILE A 314 -7.16 15.33 4.20
N PHE A 315 -7.58 15.40 5.47
CA PHE A 315 -8.99 15.53 5.82
C PHE A 315 -9.49 16.97 5.69
N LYS A 316 -10.71 17.11 5.20
CA LYS A 316 -11.36 18.41 4.95
C LYS A 316 -11.60 19.20 6.23
N GLN A 317 -11.84 18.52 7.37
CA GLN A 317 -12.09 19.15 8.68
C GLN A 317 -10.82 19.73 9.32
N ALA A 318 -9.64 19.39 8.82
CA ALA A 318 -8.40 19.96 9.32
C ALA A 318 -8.30 21.44 8.96
N LYS A 319 -7.79 22.25 9.88
CA LYS A 319 -7.59 23.70 9.64
C LYS A 319 -6.60 23.93 8.49
N PRO A 320 -6.74 25.02 7.74
CA PRO A 320 -5.87 25.31 6.59
C PRO A 320 -4.37 25.26 6.90
N GLU A 321 -3.96 25.79 8.07
CA GLU A 321 -2.56 25.74 8.50
C GLU A 321 -2.08 24.30 8.78
N ALA A 322 -2.95 23.42 9.31
CA ALA A 322 -2.64 22.03 9.53
C ALA A 322 -2.61 21.25 8.21
N GLN A 323 -3.50 21.55 7.25
CA GLN A 323 -3.45 20.97 5.90
C GLN A 323 -2.13 21.33 5.18
N ALA A 324 -1.69 22.60 5.29
CA ALA A 324 -0.42 23.05 4.72
C ALA A 324 0.79 22.38 5.39
N ALA A 325 0.75 22.19 6.71
CA ALA A 325 1.79 21.48 7.46
C ALA A 325 1.82 19.99 7.09
N ALA A 326 0.66 19.34 6.94
CA ALA A 326 0.54 17.96 6.48
C ALA A 326 1.11 17.79 5.06
N PHE A 327 0.80 18.72 4.15
CA PHE A 327 1.36 18.71 2.81
C PHE A 327 2.90 18.85 2.83
N LYS A 328 3.44 19.69 3.69
CA LYS A 328 4.89 19.82 3.88
C LYS A 328 5.51 18.52 4.38
N PHE A 329 4.87 17.85 5.35
CA PHE A 329 5.31 16.53 5.84
C PHE A 329 5.27 15.48 4.73
N ILE A 330 4.18 15.41 3.94
CA ILE A 330 4.04 14.48 2.83
C ILE A 330 5.13 14.69 1.78
N LYS A 331 5.44 15.94 1.41
CA LYS A 331 6.56 16.25 0.49
C LYS A 331 7.89 15.80 1.05
N TRP A 332 8.13 16.04 2.32
CA TRP A 332 9.36 15.68 3.00
C TRP A 332 9.58 14.16 3.07
N ILE A 333 8.55 13.40 3.49
CA ILE A 333 8.65 11.94 3.64
C ILE A 333 8.70 11.22 2.29
N THR A 334 8.18 11.81 1.23
CA THR A 334 8.22 11.29 -0.14
C THR A 334 9.39 11.86 -0.97
N ALA A 335 10.28 12.64 -0.36
CA ALA A 335 11.53 13.06 -1.02
C ALA A 335 12.38 11.82 -1.38
N PRO A 336 13.20 11.88 -2.45
CA PRO A 336 13.91 10.69 -2.97
C PRO A 336 14.67 9.90 -1.92
N SER A 337 15.42 10.58 -1.03
CA SER A 337 16.20 9.92 0.02
C SER A 337 15.33 9.24 1.08
N ARG A 338 14.21 9.85 1.46
CA ARG A 338 13.27 9.30 2.45
C ARG A 338 12.45 8.15 1.86
N ALA A 339 12.01 8.28 0.62
CA ALA A 339 11.33 7.21 -0.11
C ALA A 339 12.26 6.00 -0.32
N ALA A 340 13.55 6.23 -0.60
CA ALA A 340 14.56 5.18 -0.66
C ALA A 340 14.72 4.48 0.69
N GLN A 341 14.86 5.24 1.78
CA GLN A 341 15.00 4.68 3.13
C GLN A 341 13.79 3.84 3.53
N TRP A 342 12.57 4.37 3.28
CA TRP A 342 11.32 3.62 3.50
C TRP A 342 11.31 2.28 2.75
N GLY A 343 11.71 2.28 1.48
CA GLY A 343 11.79 1.06 0.67
C GLY A 343 12.78 0.05 1.22
N ILE A 344 13.96 0.50 1.67
CA ILE A 344 15.00 -0.35 2.25
C ILE A 344 14.55 -0.95 3.59
N ASP A 345 13.96 -0.15 4.45
CA ASP A 345 13.57 -0.57 5.80
C ASP A 345 12.37 -1.50 5.82
N THR A 346 11.52 -1.45 4.79
CA THR A 346 10.26 -2.19 4.75
C THR A 346 10.16 -3.20 3.62
N GLY A 347 10.55 -2.82 2.41
CA GLY A 347 10.30 -3.53 1.16
C GLY A 347 9.12 -2.97 0.36
N TYR A 348 8.37 -1.99 0.90
CA TYR A 348 7.46 -1.21 0.07
C TYR A 348 8.24 -0.56 -1.09
N VAL A 349 7.60 -0.42 -2.25
CA VAL A 349 8.25 0.17 -3.40
C VAL A 349 8.50 1.65 -3.15
N ALA A 350 9.73 2.10 -3.26
CA ALA A 350 10.02 3.54 -3.27
C ALA A 350 9.24 4.17 -4.42
N VAL A 351 8.32 5.08 -4.08
CA VAL A 351 7.21 5.51 -4.97
C VAL A 351 7.64 6.44 -6.12
N ARG A 352 8.93 6.73 -6.21
CA ARG A 352 9.51 7.67 -7.17
C ARG A 352 10.70 7.04 -7.91
N PRO A 353 10.83 7.19 -9.23
CA PRO A 353 12.01 6.73 -9.98
C PRO A 353 13.34 7.28 -9.44
N ASP A 354 13.38 8.56 -9.07
CA ASP A 354 14.60 9.21 -8.56
C ASP A 354 15.06 8.68 -7.18
N ALA A 355 14.18 8.07 -6.41
CA ALA A 355 14.55 7.38 -5.17
C ALA A 355 15.45 6.16 -5.44
N TRP A 356 15.25 5.47 -6.57
CA TRP A 356 16.05 4.32 -6.99
C TRP A 356 17.42 4.73 -7.52
N GLU A 357 17.60 6.01 -7.88
CA GLU A 357 18.87 6.59 -8.34
C GLU A 357 19.75 7.08 -7.17
N THR A 358 19.23 7.09 -5.94
CA THR A 358 20.03 7.47 -4.75
C THR A 358 21.17 6.50 -4.51
N PRO A 359 22.34 6.96 -4.04
CA PRO A 359 23.50 6.08 -3.78
C PRO A 359 23.18 4.93 -2.82
N VAL A 360 22.36 5.19 -1.78
CA VAL A 360 21.98 4.17 -0.78
C VAL A 360 21.11 3.09 -1.39
N MET A 361 20.14 3.45 -2.24
CA MET A 361 19.27 2.48 -2.89
C MET A 361 20.02 1.68 -3.96
N LYS A 362 20.87 2.32 -4.75
CA LYS A 362 21.75 1.62 -5.72
C LYS A 362 22.61 0.58 -5.05
N LYS A 363 23.24 0.95 -3.92
CA LYS A 363 24.03 0.00 -3.14
C LYS A 363 23.17 -1.14 -2.60
N TYR A 364 22.00 -0.83 -2.04
CA TYR A 364 21.09 -1.85 -1.51
C TYR A 364 20.65 -2.85 -2.58
N VAL A 365 20.28 -2.39 -3.78
CA VAL A 365 19.91 -3.25 -4.91
C VAL A 365 21.08 -4.09 -5.40
N ALA A 366 22.30 -3.53 -5.43
CA ALA A 366 23.50 -4.28 -5.81
C ALA A 366 23.82 -5.40 -4.81
N ASP A 367 23.66 -5.14 -3.51
CA ASP A 367 23.92 -6.11 -2.44
C ASP A 367 22.77 -7.12 -2.29
N PHE A 368 21.54 -6.72 -2.67
CA PHE A 368 20.32 -7.53 -2.53
C PHE A 368 19.39 -7.33 -3.74
N PRO A 369 19.67 -7.96 -4.88
CA PRO A 369 18.91 -7.82 -6.13
C PRO A 369 17.40 -8.08 -6.02
N PRO A 370 16.90 -8.97 -5.12
CA PRO A 370 15.45 -9.16 -4.93
C PRO A 370 14.67 -7.88 -4.64
N ALA A 371 15.33 -6.84 -4.10
CA ALA A 371 14.70 -5.55 -3.81
C ALA A 371 14.15 -4.83 -5.06
N ALA A 372 14.71 -5.09 -6.25
CA ALA A 372 14.29 -4.43 -7.49
C ALA A 372 13.09 -5.09 -8.17
N VAL A 373 12.73 -6.32 -7.82
CA VAL A 373 11.70 -7.11 -8.53
C VAL A 373 10.35 -6.38 -8.60
N ALA A 374 9.90 -5.81 -7.48
CA ALA A 374 8.63 -5.09 -7.43
C ALA A 374 8.63 -3.83 -8.29
N ARG A 375 9.74 -3.07 -8.28
CA ARG A 375 9.92 -1.92 -9.18
C ARG A 375 9.85 -2.35 -10.64
N ASP A 376 10.57 -3.40 -10.98
CA ASP A 376 10.66 -3.88 -12.37
C ASP A 376 9.31 -4.45 -12.86
N GLN A 377 8.45 -4.90 -11.94
CA GLN A 377 7.09 -5.36 -12.24
C GLN A 377 6.11 -4.21 -12.53
N LEU A 378 6.40 -2.97 -12.10
CA LEU A 378 5.50 -1.81 -12.28
C LEU A 378 5.16 -1.54 -13.75
N GLN A 379 6.05 -1.86 -14.69
CA GLN A 379 5.76 -1.71 -16.12
C GLN A 379 4.59 -2.58 -16.61
N TYR A 380 4.22 -3.62 -15.86
CA TYR A 380 3.10 -4.52 -16.15
C TYR A 380 1.92 -4.33 -15.20
N ALA A 381 2.06 -3.40 -14.25
CA ALA A 381 1.06 -3.18 -13.21
C ALA A 381 -0.23 -2.57 -13.77
N VAL A 382 -1.31 -2.79 -13.04
CA VAL A 382 -2.61 -2.17 -13.26
C VAL A 382 -3.10 -1.51 -11.97
N ALA A 383 -4.04 -0.57 -12.09
CA ALA A 383 -4.71 0.01 -10.92
C ALA A 383 -5.35 -1.09 -10.07
N GLU A 384 -5.23 -0.95 -8.75
CA GLU A 384 -5.92 -1.82 -7.79
C GLU A 384 -7.43 -1.61 -7.87
N LEU A 385 -8.21 -2.69 -7.68
CA LEU A 385 -9.68 -2.65 -7.66
C LEU A 385 -10.19 -1.58 -6.70
N SER A 386 -10.74 -0.51 -7.26
CA SER A 386 -11.24 0.64 -6.52
C SER A 386 -12.54 1.12 -7.18
N THR A 387 -13.61 1.17 -6.41
CA THR A 387 -14.93 1.55 -6.90
C THR A 387 -15.61 2.52 -5.94
N HIS A 388 -16.65 3.18 -6.39
CA HIS A 388 -17.63 3.73 -5.48
C HIS A 388 -18.17 2.62 -4.58
N ASP A 389 -18.58 2.96 -3.34
CA ASP A 389 -19.02 1.99 -2.35
C ASP A 389 -18.05 0.80 -2.18
N ASN A 390 -16.74 1.10 -2.24
CA ASN A 390 -15.67 0.12 -2.40
C ASN A 390 -15.70 -1.02 -1.39
N GLN A 391 -16.01 -0.72 -0.13
CA GLN A 391 -16.02 -1.75 0.93
C GLN A 391 -17.07 -2.83 0.68
N ARG A 392 -18.30 -2.45 0.27
CA ARG A 392 -19.37 -3.42 0.00
C ARG A 392 -19.15 -4.14 -1.33
N VAL A 393 -18.67 -3.44 -2.35
CA VAL A 393 -18.35 -4.04 -3.67
C VAL A 393 -17.22 -5.06 -3.53
N THR A 394 -16.14 -4.71 -2.81
CA THR A 394 -15.04 -5.64 -2.52
C THR A 394 -15.48 -6.81 -1.65
N LYS A 395 -16.37 -6.56 -0.67
CA LYS A 395 -16.96 -7.65 0.13
C LYS A 395 -17.73 -8.65 -0.72
N ALA A 396 -18.51 -8.19 -1.67
CA ALA A 396 -19.25 -9.08 -2.59
C ALA A 396 -18.29 -9.99 -3.38
N LEU A 397 -17.16 -9.44 -3.86
CA LEU A 397 -16.12 -10.24 -4.51
C LEU A 397 -15.50 -11.24 -3.54
N ASN A 398 -15.09 -10.79 -2.35
CA ASN A 398 -14.46 -11.64 -1.34
C ASN A 398 -15.36 -12.80 -0.90
N ASP A 399 -16.67 -12.55 -0.71
CA ASP A 399 -17.65 -13.59 -0.38
C ASP A 399 -17.75 -14.64 -1.51
N GLY A 400 -17.71 -14.19 -2.78
CA GLY A 400 -17.67 -15.06 -3.94
C GLY A 400 -16.40 -15.90 -4.02
N LEU A 401 -15.23 -15.27 -3.80
CA LEU A 401 -13.93 -15.97 -3.76
C LEU A 401 -13.94 -17.06 -2.67
N GLN A 402 -14.39 -16.71 -1.46
CA GLN A 402 -14.50 -17.66 -0.36
C GLN A 402 -15.40 -18.84 -0.70
N ALA A 403 -16.59 -18.56 -1.27
CA ALA A 403 -17.54 -19.61 -1.64
C ALA A 403 -16.95 -20.60 -2.67
N ALA A 404 -16.17 -20.12 -3.63
CA ALA A 404 -15.52 -20.97 -4.62
C ALA A 404 -14.34 -21.75 -4.02
N LEU A 405 -13.45 -21.08 -3.27
CA LEU A 405 -12.27 -21.70 -2.68
C LEU A 405 -12.60 -22.75 -1.60
N THR A 406 -13.74 -22.62 -0.93
CA THR A 406 -14.26 -23.62 0.03
C THR A 406 -15.15 -24.68 -0.61
N GLY A 407 -15.37 -24.63 -1.93
CA GLY A 407 -16.18 -25.59 -2.66
C GLY A 407 -17.70 -25.45 -2.47
N THR A 408 -18.17 -24.36 -1.85
CA THR A 408 -19.59 -24.11 -1.60
C THR A 408 -20.34 -23.76 -2.90
N LYS A 409 -19.66 -23.11 -3.84
CA LYS A 409 -20.18 -22.76 -5.18
C LYS A 409 -19.12 -23.04 -6.25
N SER A 410 -19.56 -23.27 -7.47
CA SER A 410 -18.64 -23.24 -8.61
C SER A 410 -18.10 -21.83 -8.85
N PRO A 411 -16.88 -21.65 -9.41
CA PRO A 411 -16.34 -20.33 -9.75
C PRO A 411 -17.30 -19.47 -10.57
N GLY A 412 -17.96 -20.04 -11.59
CA GLY A 412 -18.92 -19.32 -12.42
C GLY A 412 -20.13 -18.81 -11.62
N GLN A 413 -20.70 -19.64 -10.76
CA GLN A 413 -21.84 -19.23 -9.93
C GLN A 413 -21.43 -18.18 -8.88
N ALA A 414 -20.29 -18.37 -8.23
CA ALA A 414 -19.75 -17.44 -7.24
C ALA A 414 -19.52 -16.05 -7.84
N MET A 415 -18.91 -15.99 -9.01
CA MET A 415 -18.64 -14.73 -9.70
C MET A 415 -19.90 -14.06 -10.27
N ALA A 416 -20.87 -14.83 -10.76
CA ALA A 416 -22.16 -14.29 -11.18
C ALA A 416 -22.96 -13.68 -10.02
N ASP A 417 -22.92 -14.31 -8.83
CA ASP A 417 -23.54 -13.77 -7.63
C ASP A 417 -22.86 -12.49 -7.16
N ALA A 418 -21.52 -12.47 -7.13
CA ALA A 418 -20.72 -11.30 -6.79
C ALA A 418 -20.98 -10.12 -7.75
N GLN A 419 -21.10 -10.42 -9.07
CA GLN A 419 -21.39 -9.39 -10.09
C GLN A 419 -22.78 -8.79 -9.89
N ARG A 420 -23.81 -9.60 -9.63
CA ARG A 420 -25.17 -9.07 -9.39
C ARG A 420 -25.22 -8.14 -8.18
N GLU A 421 -24.52 -8.49 -7.11
CA GLU A 421 -24.46 -7.65 -5.91
C GLU A 421 -23.68 -6.36 -6.19
N ALA A 422 -22.51 -6.43 -6.86
CA ALA A 422 -21.76 -5.26 -7.27
C ALA A 422 -22.58 -4.32 -8.17
N ASP A 423 -23.32 -4.88 -9.15
CA ASP A 423 -24.21 -4.10 -10.01
C ASP A 423 -25.31 -3.37 -9.23
N ARG A 424 -25.89 -4.04 -8.22
CA ARG A 424 -26.88 -3.44 -7.33
C ARG A 424 -26.31 -2.27 -6.55
N LEU A 425 -25.10 -2.42 -6.00
CA LEU A 425 -24.40 -1.42 -5.19
C LEU A 425 -23.95 -0.22 -6.04
N LEU A 426 -23.46 -0.46 -7.25
CA LEU A 426 -22.93 0.57 -8.13
C LEU A 426 -24.00 1.30 -8.96
N ARG A 427 -25.25 0.84 -8.96
CA ARG A 427 -26.34 1.46 -9.73
C ARG A 427 -26.47 2.98 -9.50
N PRO A 428 -26.37 3.52 -8.26
CA PRO A 428 -26.48 4.96 -8.02
C PRO A 428 -25.37 5.80 -8.68
N TYR A 429 -24.25 5.19 -9.00
CA TYR A 429 -23.05 5.87 -9.54
C TYR A 429 -22.93 5.77 -11.06
N ARG A 430 -23.80 4.98 -11.71
CA ARG A 430 -23.90 4.89 -13.17
C ARG A 430 -24.77 6.02 -13.68
N LYS A 431 -24.18 6.93 -14.48
CA LYS A 431 -24.92 8.03 -15.14
C LYS A 431 -25.38 7.62 -16.52
#